data_dd7f34124bd9862eb48472fce4e48447
#
_entry.id   dd7f34124bd9862eb48472fce4e48447
#
_cell.length_a   1.000
_cell.length_b   1.000
_cell.length_c   1.000
_cell.angle_alpha   90.00
_cell.angle_beta   90.00
_cell.angle_gamma   90.00
#
_symmetry.space_group_name_H-M   'P 1'
#
loop_
_entity.id
_entity.type
_entity.pdbx_description
1 polymer ?
#
loop_
_entity_poly.entity_id
_entity_poly.type
_entity_poly.pdbx_seq_one_letter_code
_entity_poly.pdbx_strand_id
1 'polypeptide(L)'
;MIIFHVRFTLGSSEIGNCQNRKPIILETGQKTPMGLNVPQFIEEAVAEIRRQVKGRAVIGLSGGVDSSVCAFLAREAIGDRLLPVYVDSGLMRKGESEKIEKMFSDFNLITVRAEERFLAALAGVTDPEDKRKVVGETFIRVFEDEARRVGAEYLIQGTIYPDLIESEGGIKSHHNVGGLPLDMEFKGIVEPLRDLYKDEVRAVARGLSMPAEICERMPYPGPGLSVRILGEVTRERLDVVRIANAVVEEELKDFMPWQAFAAVLGKATGVKGDIRAYGYVVAVRAVSSRDAMTADVLELPWDVLRRISHRIAGEIPEVSRVVYDLTPKPPGTIEFE
;
A
#
# COMPACT_ATOMS: atom_id res chain seq x y z
N MET A 1 3.05 -0.71 1.02
CA MET A 1 2.77 0.48 0.20
C MET A 1 3.70 0.42 -1.00
N ILE A 2 3.18 0.35 -2.22
CA ILE A 2 4.04 0.40 -3.42
C ILE A 2 4.36 1.87 -3.62
N ILE A 3 5.57 2.27 -3.25
CA ILE A 3 6.08 3.62 -3.48
C ILE A 3 6.93 3.54 -4.72
N PHE A 4 6.53 4.28 -5.75
CA PHE A 4 7.28 4.35 -7.00
C PHE A 4 8.47 5.29 -6.81
N HIS A 5 9.68 4.75 -6.70
CA HIS A 5 10.90 5.50 -6.92
C HIS A 5 11.36 5.29 -8.36
N VAL A 6 11.13 6.26 -9.20
CA VAL A 6 11.58 6.25 -10.58
C VAL A 6 13.00 6.83 -10.62
N ARG A 7 13.99 6.01 -10.92
CA ARG A 7 15.33 6.49 -11.24
C ARG A 7 15.38 6.80 -12.72
N PHE A 8 15.52 8.09 -13.07
CA PHE A 8 15.85 8.50 -14.43
C PHE A 8 17.35 8.33 -14.66
N THR A 9 17.71 7.58 -15.70
CA THR A 9 18.97 7.82 -16.40
C THR A 9 18.73 8.98 -17.38
N LEU A 10 19.07 10.18 -16.94
CA LEU A 10 19.13 11.33 -17.86
C LEU A 10 20.22 11.05 -18.90
N GLY A 11 19.82 11.00 -20.16
CA GLY A 11 20.76 11.06 -21.28
C GLY A 11 21.62 12.32 -21.14
N SER A 12 22.91 12.18 -21.42
CA SER A 12 23.95 13.17 -21.24
C SER A 12 23.82 14.35 -22.23
N SER A 13 22.78 15.15 -22.11
CA SER A 13 22.74 16.49 -22.70
C SER A 13 21.69 17.33 -21.98
N GLU A 14 22.20 18.35 -21.29
CA GLU A 14 21.48 19.35 -20.49
C GLU A 14 21.28 19.05 -19.00
N ILE A 15 22.41 19.00 -18.27
CA ILE A 15 22.44 19.25 -16.86
C ILE A 15 22.30 20.78 -16.65
N GLY A 16 21.10 21.29 -16.78
CA GLY A 16 20.71 22.61 -16.30
C GLY A 16 20.49 22.53 -14.80
N ASN A 17 21.50 22.95 -14.05
CA ASN A 17 21.53 23.45 -12.67
C ASN A 17 20.30 23.17 -11.77
N CYS A 18 20.08 21.91 -11.43
CA CYS A 18 19.13 21.52 -10.37
C CYS A 18 19.80 21.36 -9.00
N GLN A 19 21.11 21.68 -8.89
CA GLN A 19 21.92 21.52 -7.66
C GLN A 19 21.80 22.66 -6.65
N ASN A 20 20.98 23.68 -6.88
CA ASN A 20 20.87 24.86 -5.97
C ASN A 20 19.45 25.12 -5.47
N ARG A 21 18.63 24.09 -5.21
CA ARG A 21 17.48 24.29 -4.34
C ARG A 21 17.86 23.80 -2.95
N LYS A 22 18.22 24.75 -2.10
CA LYS A 22 18.23 24.53 -0.65
C LYS A 22 16.87 23.97 -0.27
N PRO A 23 16.80 22.89 0.54
CA PRO A 23 15.55 22.51 1.16
C PRO A 23 14.99 23.76 1.84
N ILE A 24 13.68 23.95 1.82
CA ILE A 24 13.04 24.98 2.65
C ILE A 24 13.27 24.55 4.10
N ILE A 25 14.42 24.89 4.62
CA ILE A 25 14.73 24.81 6.04
C ILE A 25 13.98 26.01 6.61
N LEU A 26 12.80 25.74 7.17
CA LEU A 26 12.22 26.68 8.11
C LEU A 26 13.28 26.92 9.18
N GLU A 27 13.61 28.19 9.44
CA GLU A 27 14.71 28.66 10.30
C GLU A 27 14.61 28.29 11.78
N THR A 28 14.12 27.10 12.12
CA THR A 28 14.19 26.56 13.48
C THR A 28 14.68 25.13 13.42
N GLY A 29 15.94 24.96 13.71
CA GLY A 29 16.69 23.70 13.62
C GLY A 29 16.28 22.59 14.60
N GLN A 30 15.01 22.29 14.71
CA GLN A 30 14.46 21.06 15.29
C GLN A 30 13.07 20.83 14.71
N LYS A 31 12.95 19.89 13.76
CA LYS A 31 11.63 19.36 13.34
C LYS A 31 11.07 18.53 14.49
N THR A 32 10.17 19.10 15.26
CA THR A 32 9.28 18.35 16.12
C THR A 32 7.97 18.07 15.39
N PRO A 33 7.29 16.93 15.61
CA PRO A 33 6.00 16.62 14.99
C PRO A 33 4.87 17.62 15.28
N MET A 34 5.11 18.62 16.11
CA MET A 34 4.16 19.67 16.51
C MET A 34 4.35 21.03 15.83
N GLY A 35 5.18 21.12 14.78
CA GLY A 35 5.51 22.42 14.14
C GLY A 35 4.93 22.64 12.74
N LEU A 36 4.24 21.65 12.14
CA LEU A 36 3.68 21.82 10.79
C LEU A 36 2.42 22.71 10.84
N ASN A 37 2.48 23.85 10.15
CA ASN A 37 1.28 24.65 9.88
C ASN A 37 0.50 24.03 8.72
N VAL A 38 -0.43 23.14 9.03
CA VAL A 38 -1.19 22.35 8.06
C VAL A 38 -1.93 23.21 7.02
N PRO A 39 -2.68 24.27 7.39
CA PRO A 39 -3.34 25.13 6.40
C PRO A 39 -2.34 25.78 5.44
N GLN A 40 -1.25 26.34 5.95
CA GLN A 40 -0.21 26.94 5.14
C GLN A 40 0.45 25.92 4.20
N PHE A 41 0.77 24.73 4.70
CA PHE A 41 1.33 23.66 3.88
C PHE A 41 0.41 23.28 2.72
N ILE A 42 -0.90 23.15 2.96
CA ILE A 42 -1.89 22.84 1.93
C ILE A 42 -1.89 23.91 0.84
N GLU A 43 -1.95 25.21 1.23
CA GLU A 43 -1.91 26.33 0.30
C GLU A 43 -0.63 26.32 -0.55
N GLU A 44 0.54 26.14 0.07
CA GLU A 44 1.83 26.10 -0.61
C GLU A 44 1.95 24.90 -1.55
N ALA A 45 1.53 23.71 -1.12
CA ALA A 45 1.54 22.49 -1.93
C ALA A 45 0.61 22.61 -3.15
N VAL A 46 -0.60 23.13 -2.98
CA VAL A 46 -1.55 23.39 -4.07
C VAL A 46 -0.97 24.41 -5.06
N ALA A 47 -0.38 25.51 -4.57
CA ALA A 47 0.25 26.51 -5.42
C ALA A 47 1.42 25.93 -6.22
N GLU A 48 2.26 25.11 -5.58
CA GLU A 48 3.42 24.49 -6.21
C GLU A 48 3.00 23.47 -7.29
N ILE A 49 2.01 22.60 -7.02
CA ILE A 49 1.46 21.68 -8.01
C ILE A 49 0.91 22.47 -9.21
N ARG A 50 0.15 23.55 -8.97
CA ARG A 50 -0.42 24.40 -10.02
C ARG A 50 0.68 25.09 -10.87
N ARG A 51 1.80 25.42 -10.25
CA ARG A 51 2.95 26.02 -10.90
C ARG A 51 3.69 25.02 -11.81
N GLN A 52 3.85 23.77 -11.35
CA GLN A 52 4.63 22.75 -12.05
C GLN A 52 3.82 22.06 -13.16
N VAL A 53 2.56 21.69 -12.89
CA VAL A 53 1.72 20.89 -13.79
C VAL A 53 0.97 21.79 -14.78
N LYS A 54 1.35 21.74 -16.06
CA LYS A 54 0.73 22.54 -17.12
C LYS A 54 -0.19 21.75 -18.05
N GLY A 55 -0.12 20.40 -17.99
CA GLY A 55 -0.90 19.48 -18.80
C GLY A 55 -1.73 18.52 -17.97
N ARG A 56 -2.04 17.35 -18.53
CA ARG A 56 -2.67 16.24 -17.84
C ARG A 56 -1.69 15.56 -16.90
N ALA A 57 -2.11 15.28 -15.68
CA ALA A 57 -1.32 14.55 -14.70
C ALA A 57 -2.01 13.27 -14.28
N VAL A 58 -1.25 12.20 -14.08
CA VAL A 58 -1.73 10.95 -13.48
C VAL A 58 -1.15 10.79 -12.08
N ILE A 59 -1.91 10.09 -11.24
CA ILE A 59 -1.46 9.59 -9.93
C ILE A 59 -1.94 8.16 -9.76
N GLY A 60 -1.04 7.27 -9.32
CA GLY A 60 -1.42 5.93 -8.92
C GLY A 60 -2.02 5.92 -7.52
N LEU A 61 -3.24 5.44 -7.38
CA LEU A 61 -3.89 5.26 -6.08
C LEU A 61 -3.62 3.85 -5.56
N SER A 62 -2.92 3.76 -4.44
CA SER A 62 -2.67 2.49 -3.73
C SER A 62 -3.69 2.21 -2.63
N GLY A 63 -4.66 3.11 -2.43
CA GLY A 63 -5.55 3.10 -1.26
C GLY A 63 -4.87 3.53 0.04
N GLY A 64 -3.58 3.88 0.02
CA GLY A 64 -2.84 4.42 1.16
C GLY A 64 -3.09 5.91 1.37
N VAL A 65 -2.85 6.42 2.59
CA VAL A 65 -3.07 7.82 2.93
C VAL A 65 -2.23 8.76 2.08
N ASP A 66 -0.98 8.39 1.73
CA ASP A 66 -0.05 9.27 1.01
C ASP A 66 -0.52 9.56 -0.42
N SER A 67 -0.83 8.53 -1.20
CA SER A 67 -1.37 8.68 -2.54
C SER A 67 -2.73 9.41 -2.53
N SER A 68 -3.54 9.16 -1.50
CA SER A 68 -4.83 9.83 -1.36
C SER A 68 -4.65 11.32 -1.06
N VAL A 69 -3.79 11.71 -0.12
CA VAL A 69 -3.49 13.12 0.19
C VAL A 69 -2.97 13.84 -1.06
N CYS A 70 -2.03 13.23 -1.80
CA CYS A 70 -1.54 13.80 -3.05
C CYS A 70 -2.66 14.00 -4.08
N ALA A 71 -3.60 13.06 -4.19
CA ALA A 71 -4.73 13.17 -5.10
C ALA A 71 -5.66 14.35 -4.72
N PHE A 72 -5.94 14.53 -3.43
CA PHE A 72 -6.76 15.65 -2.94
C PHE A 72 -6.08 17.00 -3.19
N LEU A 73 -4.79 17.15 -2.85
CA LEU A 73 -4.01 18.37 -3.13
C LEU A 73 -3.97 18.67 -4.64
N ALA A 74 -3.73 17.64 -5.45
CA ALA A 74 -3.67 17.79 -6.90
C ALA A 74 -5.03 18.13 -7.51
N ARG A 75 -6.13 17.55 -7.02
CA ARG A 75 -7.48 17.88 -7.46
C ARG A 75 -7.80 19.35 -7.21
N GLU A 76 -7.42 19.88 -6.04
CA GLU A 76 -7.58 21.30 -5.73
C GLU A 76 -6.70 22.20 -6.63
N ALA A 77 -5.50 21.73 -6.95
CA ALA A 77 -4.56 22.50 -7.75
C ALA A 77 -4.93 22.59 -9.24
N ILE A 78 -5.28 21.45 -9.86
CA ILE A 78 -5.38 21.32 -11.32
C ILE A 78 -6.75 20.81 -11.81
N GLY A 79 -7.67 20.49 -10.89
CA GLY A 79 -9.05 20.10 -11.22
C GLY A 79 -9.11 18.85 -12.12
N ASP A 80 -9.88 18.91 -13.19
CA ASP A 80 -10.14 17.79 -14.11
C ASP A 80 -8.92 17.37 -14.96
N ARG A 81 -7.81 18.10 -14.86
CA ARG A 81 -6.53 17.69 -15.47
C ARG A 81 -5.84 16.59 -14.68
N LEU A 82 -6.27 16.33 -13.44
CA LEU A 82 -5.85 15.18 -12.66
C LEU A 82 -6.65 13.94 -13.08
N LEU A 83 -5.95 12.86 -13.37
CA LEU A 83 -6.52 11.56 -13.71
C LEU A 83 -5.97 10.52 -12.72
N PRO A 84 -6.65 10.29 -11.59
CA PRO A 84 -6.26 9.24 -10.67
C PRO A 84 -6.49 7.86 -11.30
N VAL A 85 -5.49 6.99 -11.20
CA VAL A 85 -5.53 5.61 -11.70
C VAL A 85 -5.48 4.65 -10.52
N TYR A 86 -6.52 3.87 -10.34
CA TYR A 86 -6.56 2.77 -9.41
C TYR A 86 -6.41 1.44 -10.15
N VAL A 87 -5.35 0.71 -9.85
CA VAL A 87 -5.12 -0.63 -10.39
C VAL A 87 -5.64 -1.67 -9.42
N ASP A 88 -6.77 -2.27 -9.75
CA ASP A 88 -7.30 -3.41 -9.03
C ASP A 88 -6.56 -4.69 -9.46
N SER A 89 -5.56 -5.04 -8.66
CA SER A 89 -4.72 -6.21 -8.89
C SER A 89 -5.37 -7.54 -8.53
N GLY A 90 -6.56 -7.53 -7.90
CA GLY A 90 -7.13 -8.71 -7.27
C GLY A 90 -6.44 -9.14 -5.97
N LEU A 91 -5.34 -8.48 -5.57
CA LEU A 91 -4.57 -8.78 -4.36
C LEU A 91 -4.99 -7.92 -3.15
N MET A 92 -6.10 -7.21 -3.28
CA MET A 92 -6.60 -6.29 -2.27
C MET A 92 -7.51 -6.99 -1.24
N ARG A 93 -7.76 -6.30 -0.12
CA ARG A 93 -8.72 -6.73 0.91
C ARG A 93 -10.13 -6.83 0.34
N LYS A 94 -10.98 -7.58 1.02
CA LYS A 94 -12.42 -7.66 0.67
C LYS A 94 -13.07 -6.27 0.74
N GLY A 95 -13.76 -5.89 -0.34
CA GLY A 95 -14.46 -4.61 -0.42
C GLY A 95 -13.57 -3.36 -0.52
N GLU A 96 -12.27 -3.54 -0.76
CA GLU A 96 -11.32 -2.43 -0.87
C GLU A 96 -11.53 -1.58 -2.12
N SER A 97 -11.66 -2.24 -3.26
CA SER A 97 -11.84 -1.58 -4.55
C SER A 97 -13.10 -0.72 -4.56
N GLU A 98 -14.20 -1.25 -4.04
CA GLU A 98 -15.46 -0.52 -3.93
C GLU A 98 -15.35 0.71 -3.02
N LYS A 99 -14.59 0.62 -1.92
CA LYS A 99 -14.33 1.75 -1.03
C LYS A 99 -13.54 2.85 -1.73
N ILE A 100 -12.50 2.47 -2.48
CA ILE A 100 -11.68 3.43 -3.24
C ILE A 100 -12.52 4.09 -4.33
N GLU A 101 -13.28 3.33 -5.10
CA GLU A 101 -14.15 3.85 -6.15
C GLU A 101 -15.17 4.84 -5.61
N LYS A 102 -15.81 4.51 -4.48
CA LYS A 102 -16.77 5.39 -3.82
C LYS A 102 -16.13 6.70 -3.35
N MET A 103 -14.93 6.60 -2.77
CA MET A 103 -14.22 7.77 -2.24
C MET A 103 -13.77 8.74 -3.31
N PHE A 104 -13.30 8.22 -4.43
CA PHE A 104 -12.81 9.01 -5.56
C PHE A 104 -13.83 9.18 -6.68
N SER A 105 -15.13 8.96 -6.40
CA SER A 105 -16.21 9.09 -7.39
C SER A 105 -16.23 10.44 -8.11
N ASP A 106 -15.86 11.52 -7.40
CA ASP A 106 -15.83 12.88 -7.92
C ASP A 106 -14.49 13.28 -8.58
N PHE A 107 -13.53 12.34 -8.72
CA PHE A 107 -12.16 12.61 -9.16
C PHE A 107 -11.85 12.20 -10.61
N ASN A 108 -12.82 11.84 -11.43
CA ASN A 108 -12.57 11.22 -12.73
C ASN A 108 -11.67 9.97 -12.60
N LEU A 109 -11.93 9.15 -11.58
CA LEU A 109 -11.16 7.96 -11.27
C LEU A 109 -11.18 6.97 -12.44
N ILE A 110 -10.00 6.48 -12.81
CA ILE A 110 -9.83 5.41 -13.76
C ILE A 110 -9.53 4.13 -12.99
N THR A 111 -10.47 3.18 -12.99
CA THR A 111 -10.25 1.86 -12.39
C THR A 111 -9.81 0.88 -13.47
N VAL A 112 -8.63 0.30 -13.30
CA VAL A 112 -8.10 -0.74 -14.19
C VAL A 112 -8.24 -2.09 -13.50
N ARG A 113 -9.15 -2.94 -13.98
CA ARG A 113 -9.34 -4.32 -13.49
C ARG A 113 -8.26 -5.22 -14.07
N ALA A 114 -7.23 -5.53 -13.29
CA ALA A 114 -6.03 -6.22 -13.74
C ALA A 114 -5.78 -7.57 -13.06
N GLU A 115 -6.74 -8.10 -12.29
CA GLU A 115 -6.60 -9.35 -11.50
C GLU A 115 -6.02 -10.49 -12.33
N GLU A 116 -6.56 -10.75 -13.53
CA GLU A 116 -6.09 -11.84 -14.40
C GLU A 116 -4.62 -11.66 -14.83
N ARG A 117 -4.21 -10.40 -15.06
CA ARG A 117 -2.83 -10.07 -15.43
C ARG A 117 -1.86 -10.34 -14.28
N PHE A 118 -2.24 -10.01 -13.05
CA PHE A 118 -1.45 -10.30 -11.86
C PHE A 118 -1.38 -11.80 -11.56
N LEU A 119 -2.51 -12.51 -11.62
CA LEU A 119 -2.54 -13.95 -11.41
C LEU A 119 -1.69 -14.70 -12.45
N ALA A 120 -1.77 -14.30 -13.71
CA ALA A 120 -0.96 -14.90 -14.78
C ALA A 120 0.54 -14.65 -14.55
N ALA A 121 0.92 -13.44 -14.10
CA ALA A 121 2.32 -13.12 -13.79
C ALA A 121 2.85 -13.86 -12.57
N LEU A 122 2.00 -14.13 -11.58
CA LEU A 122 2.35 -14.85 -10.34
C LEU A 122 2.29 -16.38 -10.47
N ALA A 123 1.86 -16.92 -11.61
CA ALA A 123 1.75 -18.36 -11.81
C ALA A 123 3.12 -19.05 -11.66
N GLY A 124 3.21 -20.03 -10.76
CA GLY A 124 4.45 -20.74 -10.47
C GLY A 124 5.46 -19.98 -9.60
N VAL A 125 5.21 -18.72 -9.25
CA VAL A 125 6.11 -17.91 -8.41
C VAL A 125 5.84 -18.24 -6.94
N THR A 126 6.86 -18.74 -6.24
CA THR A 126 6.76 -19.19 -4.84
C THR A 126 7.72 -18.43 -3.91
N ASP A 127 8.79 -17.86 -4.43
CA ASP A 127 9.74 -17.09 -3.64
C ASP A 127 9.15 -15.71 -3.27
N PRO A 128 9.23 -15.28 -2.00
CA PRO A 128 8.65 -14.02 -1.54
C PRO A 128 9.20 -12.77 -2.25
N GLU A 129 10.50 -12.73 -2.51
CA GLU A 129 11.12 -11.59 -3.19
C GLU A 129 10.75 -11.53 -4.67
N ASP A 130 10.63 -12.70 -5.31
CA ASP A 130 10.17 -12.76 -6.69
C ASP A 130 8.70 -12.37 -6.80
N LYS A 131 7.84 -12.73 -5.84
CA LYS A 131 6.45 -12.25 -5.79
C LYS A 131 6.41 -10.71 -5.71
N ARG A 132 7.22 -10.09 -4.82
CA ARG A 132 7.28 -8.63 -4.70
C ARG A 132 7.69 -7.97 -6.02
N LYS A 133 8.73 -8.50 -6.68
CA LYS A 133 9.20 -8.00 -7.97
C LYS A 133 8.11 -8.12 -9.04
N VAL A 134 7.54 -9.30 -9.20
CA VAL A 134 6.51 -9.58 -10.22
C VAL A 134 5.28 -8.68 -10.02
N VAL A 135 4.82 -8.51 -8.77
CA VAL A 135 3.69 -7.62 -8.48
C VAL A 135 4.04 -6.17 -8.81
N GLY A 136 5.23 -5.70 -8.41
CA GLY A 136 5.69 -4.35 -8.71
C GLY A 136 5.83 -4.09 -10.20
N GLU A 137 6.49 -4.99 -10.94
CA GLU A 137 6.65 -4.90 -12.41
C GLU A 137 5.30 -4.88 -13.13
N THR A 138 4.40 -5.78 -12.74
CA THR A 138 3.07 -5.86 -13.34
C THR A 138 2.28 -4.58 -13.09
N PHE A 139 2.36 -4.04 -11.87
CA PHE A 139 1.69 -2.78 -11.53
C PHE A 139 2.22 -1.61 -12.38
N ILE A 140 3.54 -1.47 -12.50
CA ILE A 140 4.17 -0.41 -13.30
C ILE A 140 3.68 -0.49 -14.75
N ARG A 141 3.72 -1.67 -15.37
CA ARG A 141 3.28 -1.86 -16.75
C ARG A 141 1.80 -1.52 -16.96
N VAL A 142 0.93 -1.95 -16.04
CA VAL A 142 -0.50 -1.62 -16.10
C VAL A 142 -0.72 -0.12 -15.97
N PHE A 143 -0.01 0.51 -15.06
CA PHE A 143 -0.08 1.96 -14.82
C PHE A 143 0.42 2.76 -16.04
N GLU A 144 1.54 2.35 -16.65
CA GLU A 144 2.09 2.99 -17.86
C GLU A 144 1.16 2.88 -19.06
N ASP A 145 0.61 1.67 -19.28
CA ASP A 145 -0.35 1.45 -20.38
C ASP A 145 -1.51 2.45 -20.26
N GLU A 146 -2.01 2.65 -19.02
CA GLU A 146 -3.10 3.56 -18.76
C GLU A 146 -2.68 5.04 -18.87
N ALA A 147 -1.52 5.41 -18.34
CA ALA A 147 -0.98 6.77 -18.44
C ALA A 147 -0.78 7.19 -19.92
N ARG A 148 -0.30 6.29 -20.76
CA ARG A 148 -0.19 6.51 -22.23
C ARG A 148 -1.57 6.65 -22.86
N ARG A 149 -2.52 5.78 -22.52
CA ARG A 149 -3.90 5.81 -23.06
C ARG A 149 -4.58 7.15 -22.84
N VAL A 150 -4.37 7.75 -21.65
CA VAL A 150 -4.99 9.03 -21.30
C VAL A 150 -4.16 10.25 -21.73
N GLY A 151 -2.98 10.04 -22.30
CA GLY A 151 -2.08 11.10 -22.75
C GLY A 151 -1.56 11.94 -21.56
N ALA A 152 -1.15 11.29 -20.47
CA ALA A 152 -0.60 11.96 -19.31
C ALA A 152 0.79 12.54 -19.63
N GLU A 153 1.01 13.77 -19.21
CA GLU A 153 2.26 14.49 -19.39
C GLU A 153 3.05 14.63 -18.09
N TYR A 154 2.37 14.53 -16.94
CA TYR A 154 2.95 14.68 -15.62
C TYR A 154 2.57 13.50 -14.73
N LEU A 155 3.49 13.14 -13.82
CA LEU A 155 3.28 12.14 -12.79
C LEU A 155 3.26 12.82 -11.42
N ILE A 156 2.27 12.50 -10.60
CA ILE A 156 2.24 12.90 -9.18
C ILE A 156 2.50 11.67 -8.33
N GLN A 157 3.42 11.77 -7.38
CA GLN A 157 3.82 10.68 -6.52
C GLN A 157 3.65 11.03 -5.05
N GLY A 158 3.24 10.04 -4.26
CA GLY A 158 3.08 10.13 -2.82
C GLY A 158 4.34 9.78 -2.03
N THR A 159 5.52 10.12 -2.55
CA THR A 159 6.81 9.96 -1.87
C THR A 159 6.83 10.79 -0.59
N ILE A 160 7.28 10.20 0.52
CA ILE A 160 7.47 10.86 1.82
C ILE A 160 8.95 10.83 2.24
N TYR A 161 9.33 11.62 3.25
CA TYR A 161 10.71 11.77 3.65
C TYR A 161 11.43 10.45 4.03
N PRO A 162 10.83 9.50 4.75
CA PRO A 162 11.44 8.21 5.02
C PRO A 162 11.83 7.43 3.75
N ASP A 163 11.02 7.52 2.69
CA ASP A 163 11.28 6.83 1.43
C ASP A 163 12.56 7.33 0.74
N LEU A 164 12.86 8.63 0.91
CA LEU A 164 14.09 9.24 0.38
C LEU A 164 15.33 8.73 1.12
N ILE A 165 15.27 8.66 2.45
CA ILE A 165 16.39 8.17 3.27
C ILE A 165 16.71 6.71 2.92
N GLU A 166 15.68 5.88 2.78
CA GLU A 166 15.84 4.46 2.42
C GLU A 166 16.48 4.29 1.05
N SER A 167 16.14 5.16 0.09
CA SER A 167 16.70 5.12 -1.26
C SER A 167 18.15 5.61 -1.35
N GLU A 168 18.53 6.61 -0.55
CA GLU A 168 19.91 7.16 -0.52
C GLU A 168 20.87 6.26 0.28
N GLY A 169 20.39 5.58 1.30
CA GLY A 169 21.20 4.71 2.17
C GLY A 169 21.65 3.40 1.55
N GLY A 170 21.26 3.09 0.32
CA GLY A 170 21.59 1.80 -0.32
C GLY A 170 20.99 0.59 0.41
N ILE A 171 20.21 0.83 1.44
CA ILE A 171 19.43 -0.19 2.14
C ILE A 171 18.31 -0.55 1.17
N LYS A 172 18.43 -1.71 0.54
CA LYS A 172 17.33 -2.31 -0.22
C LYS A 172 16.21 -2.61 0.78
N SER A 173 15.40 -1.61 1.08
CA SER A 173 14.21 -1.87 1.87
C SER A 173 13.26 -2.70 1.01
N HIS A 174 12.68 -3.72 1.61
CA HIS A 174 11.72 -4.62 0.99
C HIS A 174 10.43 -3.92 0.50
N HIS A 175 10.35 -2.60 0.67
CA HIS A 175 9.25 -1.74 0.25
C HIS A 175 9.49 -1.05 -1.08
N ASN A 176 10.71 -1.08 -1.60
CA ASN A 176 11.10 -0.43 -2.85
C ASN A 176 11.15 -1.44 -3.99
N VAL A 177 9.99 -1.98 -4.36
CA VAL A 177 9.83 -2.87 -5.53
C VAL A 177 9.78 -2.04 -6.80
N GLY A 178 10.80 -1.22 -7.06
CA GLY A 178 10.67 -0.36 -8.18
C GLY A 178 11.92 0.36 -8.60
N GLY A 179 13.02 -0.35 -8.71
CA GLY A 179 14.16 0.13 -9.51
C GLY A 179 13.94 -0.06 -11.02
N LEU A 180 12.72 -0.35 -11.47
CA LEU A 180 12.41 -0.46 -12.89
C LEU A 180 12.14 0.95 -13.42
N PRO A 181 12.90 1.39 -14.44
CA PRO A 181 12.58 2.64 -15.12
C PRO A 181 11.20 2.51 -15.76
N LEU A 182 10.38 3.55 -15.61
CA LEU A 182 9.23 3.72 -16.48
C LEU A 182 9.75 3.85 -17.92
N ASP A 183 9.19 3.07 -18.84
CA ASP A 183 9.46 3.24 -20.28
C ASP A 183 8.78 4.50 -20.83
N MET A 184 7.96 5.16 -20.01
CA MET A 184 7.25 6.39 -20.36
C MET A 184 7.99 7.62 -19.81
N GLU A 185 8.32 8.56 -20.68
CA GLU A 185 8.87 9.87 -20.29
C GLU A 185 7.75 10.84 -19.92
N PHE A 186 7.76 11.31 -18.68
CA PHE A 186 6.93 12.42 -18.22
C PHE A 186 7.69 13.75 -18.35
N LYS A 187 6.98 14.82 -18.70
CA LYS A 187 7.54 16.19 -18.72
C LYS A 187 7.95 16.66 -17.32
N GLY A 188 7.38 16.07 -16.28
CA GLY A 188 7.72 16.35 -14.88
C GLY A 188 7.09 15.38 -13.90
N ILE A 189 7.77 15.21 -12.76
CA ILE A 189 7.31 14.46 -11.62
C ILE A 189 7.13 15.43 -10.46
N VAL A 190 6.00 15.34 -9.76
CA VAL A 190 5.65 16.21 -8.63
C VAL A 190 5.43 15.36 -7.39
N GLU A 191 6.16 15.64 -6.34
CA GLU A 191 6.16 14.91 -5.07
C GLU A 191 5.77 15.83 -3.91
N PRO A 192 4.47 16.13 -3.73
CA PRO A 192 4.03 17.16 -2.80
C PRO A 192 4.35 16.88 -1.33
N LEU A 193 4.53 15.60 -0.96
CA LEU A 193 4.73 15.17 0.42
C LEU A 193 6.19 14.81 0.75
N ARG A 194 7.11 15.08 -0.17
CA ARG A 194 8.50 14.61 -0.12
C ARG A 194 9.24 14.92 1.19
N ASP A 195 8.92 16.05 1.80
CA ASP A 195 9.57 16.53 3.02
C ASP A 195 8.82 16.17 4.31
N LEU A 196 7.72 15.43 4.22
CA LEU A 196 6.88 15.10 5.36
C LEU A 196 7.14 13.69 5.90
N TYR A 197 6.98 13.56 7.23
CA TYR A 197 6.87 12.30 7.91
C TYR A 197 5.43 11.77 7.89
N LYS A 198 5.25 10.47 8.15
CA LYS A 198 3.95 9.80 8.09
C LYS A 198 2.88 10.46 8.96
N ASP A 199 3.25 10.90 10.15
CA ASP A 199 2.33 11.55 11.09
C ASP A 199 1.91 12.94 10.60
N GLU A 200 2.82 13.65 9.93
CA GLU A 200 2.54 14.94 9.29
C GLU A 200 1.58 14.75 8.10
N VAL A 201 1.77 13.70 7.28
CA VAL A 201 0.85 13.35 6.19
C VAL A 201 -0.55 13.07 6.74
N ARG A 202 -0.68 12.35 7.86
CA ARG A 202 -1.97 12.13 8.52
C ARG A 202 -2.59 13.43 9.03
N ALA A 203 -1.77 14.36 9.52
CA ALA A 203 -2.24 15.69 9.92
C ALA A 203 -2.77 16.48 8.71
N VAL A 204 -2.09 16.45 7.57
CA VAL A 204 -2.56 17.05 6.31
C VAL A 204 -3.85 16.39 5.83
N ALA A 205 -3.97 15.06 5.91
CA ALA A 205 -5.19 14.33 5.56
C ALA A 205 -6.40 14.82 6.38
N ARG A 206 -6.22 14.99 7.69
CA ARG A 206 -7.26 15.58 8.56
C ARG A 206 -7.59 17.03 8.20
N GLY A 207 -6.56 17.84 7.88
CA GLY A 207 -6.73 19.22 7.40
C GLY A 207 -7.51 19.33 6.10
N LEU A 208 -7.40 18.34 5.22
CA LEU A 208 -8.18 18.18 3.98
C LEU A 208 -9.58 17.59 4.23
N SER A 209 -9.98 17.38 5.47
CA SER A 209 -11.25 16.76 5.84
C SER A 209 -11.49 15.37 5.21
N MET A 210 -10.41 14.63 5.01
CA MET A 210 -10.49 13.28 4.48
C MET A 210 -11.14 12.31 5.49
N PRO A 211 -11.86 11.27 5.02
CA PRO A 211 -12.47 10.29 5.91
C PRO A 211 -11.46 9.64 6.87
N ALA A 212 -11.85 9.48 8.14
CA ALA A 212 -10.99 8.88 9.17
C ALA A 212 -10.51 7.46 8.79
N GLU A 213 -11.32 6.72 8.04
CA GLU A 213 -11.00 5.38 7.53
C GLU A 213 -9.73 5.33 6.67
N ILE A 214 -9.32 6.46 6.09
CA ILE A 214 -8.07 6.58 5.33
C ILE A 214 -6.94 7.04 6.24
N CYS A 215 -7.23 8.05 7.08
CA CYS A 215 -6.23 8.67 7.94
C CYS A 215 -5.66 7.68 8.96
N GLU A 216 -6.52 6.80 9.51
CA GLU A 216 -6.22 5.90 10.61
C GLU A 216 -6.10 4.42 10.16
N ARG A 217 -5.95 4.21 8.86
CA ARG A 217 -5.90 2.87 8.29
C ARG A 217 -4.67 2.09 8.74
N MET A 218 -4.87 0.81 9.09
CA MET A 218 -3.77 -0.13 9.34
C MET A 218 -2.85 -0.25 8.12
N PRO A 219 -1.53 -0.38 8.32
CA PRO A 219 -0.59 -0.66 7.24
C PRO A 219 -1.03 -1.86 6.39
N TYR A 220 -0.77 -1.78 5.09
CA TYR A 220 -1.05 -2.86 4.15
C TYR A 220 0.15 -3.05 3.23
N PRO A 221 0.61 -4.28 3.00
CA PRO A 221 1.81 -4.51 2.20
C PRO A 221 1.59 -4.13 0.74
N GLY A 222 2.63 -3.61 0.10
CA GLY A 222 2.58 -3.24 -1.32
C GLY A 222 2.19 -4.40 -2.24
N PRO A 223 2.75 -5.60 -2.06
CA PRO A 223 2.36 -6.78 -2.84
C PRO A 223 0.96 -7.32 -2.51
N GLY A 224 0.23 -6.68 -1.60
CA GLY A 224 -1.12 -7.09 -1.22
C GLY A 224 -1.16 -8.45 -0.53
N LEU A 225 -2.23 -9.20 -0.78
CA LEU A 225 -2.43 -10.53 -0.19
C LEU A 225 -1.43 -11.59 -0.71
N SER A 226 -0.64 -11.31 -1.75
CA SER A 226 0.31 -12.29 -2.29
C SER A 226 1.36 -12.72 -1.28
N VAL A 227 1.81 -11.83 -0.39
CA VAL A 227 2.79 -12.11 0.69
C VAL A 227 2.15 -12.68 1.97
N ARG A 228 0.85 -12.95 1.93
CA ARG A 228 0.10 -13.66 2.96
C ARG A 228 -0.32 -15.07 2.52
N ILE A 229 0.25 -15.55 1.42
CA ILE A 229 0.04 -16.89 0.87
C ILE A 229 1.41 -17.53 0.69
N LEU A 230 1.77 -18.46 1.57
CA LEU A 230 3.04 -19.18 1.45
C LEU A 230 2.99 -20.10 0.22
N GLY A 231 4.01 -19.95 -0.65
CA GLY A 231 4.08 -20.65 -1.92
C GLY A 231 3.27 -19.96 -3.03
N GLU A 232 2.80 -20.71 -4.00
CA GLU A 232 2.14 -20.18 -5.19
C GLU A 232 0.83 -19.44 -4.88
N VAL A 233 0.63 -18.28 -5.52
CA VAL A 233 -0.59 -17.49 -5.41
C VAL A 233 -1.61 -17.98 -6.45
N THR A 234 -2.71 -18.55 -5.98
CA THR A 234 -3.82 -19.01 -6.82
C THR A 234 -5.10 -18.29 -6.44
N ARG A 235 -6.08 -18.26 -7.34
CA ARG A 235 -7.40 -17.66 -7.07
C ARG A 235 -8.04 -18.28 -5.82
N GLU A 236 -8.04 -19.62 -5.70
CA GLU A 236 -8.57 -20.33 -4.52
C GLU A 236 -7.92 -19.85 -3.22
N ARG A 237 -6.57 -19.75 -3.18
CA ARG A 237 -5.85 -19.29 -1.99
C ARG A 237 -6.08 -17.82 -1.70
N LEU A 238 -6.22 -16.98 -2.73
CA LEU A 238 -6.58 -15.57 -2.57
C LEU A 238 -7.97 -15.42 -1.95
N ASP A 239 -8.95 -16.18 -2.38
CA ASP A 239 -10.29 -16.13 -1.82
C ASP A 239 -10.29 -16.56 -0.36
N VAL A 240 -9.56 -17.64 -0.01
CA VAL A 240 -9.39 -18.10 1.37
C VAL A 240 -8.76 -17.00 2.24
N VAL A 241 -7.62 -16.44 1.82
CA VAL A 241 -6.94 -15.43 2.64
C VAL A 241 -7.72 -14.12 2.73
N ARG A 242 -8.45 -13.75 1.68
CA ARG A 242 -9.27 -12.52 1.63
C ARG A 242 -10.43 -12.59 2.62
N ILE A 243 -11.15 -13.74 2.67
CA ILE A 243 -12.25 -13.95 3.62
C ILE A 243 -11.69 -14.05 5.04
N ALA A 244 -10.65 -14.86 5.26
CA ALA A 244 -10.04 -15.00 6.57
C ALA A 244 -9.50 -13.66 7.12
N ASN A 245 -8.89 -12.85 6.27
CA ASN A 245 -8.41 -11.52 6.66
C ASN A 245 -9.57 -10.60 7.07
N ALA A 246 -10.69 -10.62 6.36
CA ALA A 246 -11.87 -9.85 6.74
C ALA A 246 -12.41 -10.25 8.12
N VAL A 247 -12.47 -11.54 8.41
CA VAL A 247 -12.87 -12.04 9.74
C VAL A 247 -11.93 -11.54 10.83
N VAL A 248 -10.61 -11.60 10.60
CA VAL A 248 -9.62 -11.11 11.58
C VAL A 248 -9.75 -9.61 11.82
N GLU A 249 -9.91 -8.82 10.76
CA GLU A 249 -10.06 -7.37 10.88
C GLU A 249 -11.35 -6.98 11.62
N GLU A 250 -12.45 -7.68 11.38
CA GLU A 250 -13.72 -7.45 12.06
C GLU A 250 -13.65 -7.80 13.56
N GLU A 251 -13.12 -8.98 13.92
CA GLU A 251 -13.05 -9.45 15.30
C GLU A 251 -12.04 -8.65 16.15
N LEU A 252 -11.00 -8.11 15.52
CA LEU A 252 -9.95 -7.37 16.22
C LEU A 252 -10.09 -5.84 16.13
N LYS A 253 -11.17 -5.35 15.56
CA LYS A 253 -11.44 -3.92 15.39
C LYS A 253 -11.29 -3.12 16.69
N ASP A 254 -11.84 -3.61 17.79
CA ASP A 254 -11.85 -2.93 19.09
C ASP A 254 -10.54 -3.06 19.87
N PHE A 255 -9.66 -3.96 19.44
CA PHE A 255 -8.32 -4.16 20.03
C PHE A 255 -7.27 -3.21 19.48
N MET A 256 -7.57 -2.48 18.41
CA MET A 256 -6.69 -1.51 17.75
C MET A 256 -5.24 -2.03 17.55
N PRO A 257 -5.04 -3.21 16.95
CA PRO A 257 -3.70 -3.69 16.67
C PRO A 257 -2.96 -2.72 15.74
N TRP A 258 -1.61 -2.68 15.84
CA TRP A 258 -0.83 -1.97 14.84
C TRP A 258 -1.03 -2.59 13.44
N GLN A 259 -1.03 -3.94 13.39
CA GLN A 259 -1.44 -4.70 12.22
C GLN A 259 -2.03 -6.04 12.66
N ALA A 260 -3.12 -6.46 12.02
CA ALA A 260 -3.71 -7.79 12.19
C ALA A 260 -4.17 -8.34 10.84
N PHE A 261 -3.93 -9.63 10.61
CA PHE A 261 -4.26 -10.27 9.35
C PHE A 261 -4.29 -11.79 9.45
N ALA A 262 -4.73 -12.43 8.37
CA ALA A 262 -4.65 -13.87 8.15
C ALA A 262 -3.65 -14.19 7.05
N ALA A 263 -2.98 -15.36 7.15
CA ALA A 263 -2.11 -15.90 6.11
C ALA A 263 -2.43 -17.38 5.85
N VAL A 264 -2.28 -17.82 4.59
CA VAL A 264 -2.44 -19.21 4.19
C VAL A 264 -1.07 -19.89 4.18
N LEU A 265 -0.86 -20.89 5.07
CA LEU A 265 0.42 -21.56 5.24
C LEU A 265 0.60 -22.81 4.36
N GLY A 266 -0.49 -23.47 4.02
CA GLY A 266 -0.50 -24.76 3.30
C GLY A 266 -1.73 -25.55 3.63
N LYS A 267 -1.67 -26.88 3.46
CA LYS A 267 -2.80 -27.78 3.77
C LYS A 267 -2.43 -28.81 4.84
N ALA A 268 -3.40 -29.17 5.67
CA ALA A 268 -3.27 -30.19 6.70
C ALA A 268 -4.55 -31.02 6.84
N THR A 269 -4.43 -32.16 7.50
CA THR A 269 -5.58 -33.02 7.80
C THR A 269 -6.45 -32.38 8.88
N GLY A 270 -7.74 -32.39 8.63
CA GLY A 270 -8.81 -32.05 9.57
C GLY A 270 -9.93 -33.09 9.54
N VAL A 271 -11.01 -32.84 10.26
CA VAL A 271 -12.25 -33.63 10.23
C VAL A 271 -13.40 -32.67 10.00
N LYS A 272 -14.27 -33.02 9.04
CA LYS A 272 -15.53 -32.30 8.78
C LYS A 272 -16.68 -33.28 8.83
N GLY A 273 -17.55 -33.11 9.82
CA GLY A 273 -18.49 -34.16 10.16
C GLY A 273 -17.72 -35.43 10.55
N ASP A 274 -18.04 -36.57 9.96
CA ASP A 274 -17.38 -37.85 10.20
C ASP A 274 -16.30 -38.22 9.17
N ILE A 275 -15.93 -37.26 8.27
CA ILE A 275 -15.03 -37.54 7.16
C ILE A 275 -13.70 -36.76 7.36
N ARG A 276 -12.58 -37.46 7.11
CA ARG A 276 -11.27 -36.78 7.03
C ARG A 276 -11.25 -35.81 5.84
N ALA A 277 -10.87 -34.59 6.11
CA ALA A 277 -10.70 -33.54 5.12
C ALA A 277 -9.23 -33.08 5.08
N TYR A 278 -8.73 -32.76 3.88
CA TYR A 278 -7.43 -32.15 3.68
C TYR A 278 -7.63 -30.73 3.22
N GLY A 279 -7.47 -29.77 4.13
CA GLY A 279 -7.81 -28.38 3.89
C GLY A 279 -6.72 -27.41 4.31
N TYR A 280 -6.93 -26.12 4.03
CA TYR A 280 -5.95 -25.07 4.32
C TYR A 280 -5.73 -24.88 5.82
N VAL A 281 -4.49 -24.56 6.17
CA VAL A 281 -4.08 -24.02 7.46
C VAL A 281 -3.97 -22.51 7.33
N VAL A 282 -4.75 -21.80 8.14
CA VAL A 282 -4.76 -20.35 8.19
C VAL A 282 -4.09 -19.90 9.49
N ALA A 283 -3.03 -19.10 9.38
CA ALA A 283 -2.46 -18.40 10.51
C ALA A 283 -3.16 -17.07 10.72
N VAL A 284 -3.45 -16.75 11.96
CA VAL A 284 -3.88 -15.42 12.41
C VAL A 284 -2.67 -14.76 13.08
N ARG A 285 -2.37 -13.55 12.70
CA ARG A 285 -1.31 -12.74 13.27
C ARG A 285 -1.84 -11.38 13.68
N ALA A 286 -1.59 -10.98 14.91
CA ALA A 286 -1.88 -9.65 15.41
C ALA A 286 -0.69 -9.15 16.21
N VAL A 287 -0.22 -7.94 15.90
CA VAL A 287 0.98 -7.37 16.51
C VAL A 287 0.76 -5.95 16.99
N SER A 288 1.48 -5.58 18.03
CA SER A 288 1.70 -4.20 18.49
C SER A 288 3.09 -3.75 18.06
N SER A 289 3.21 -2.52 17.57
CA SER A 289 4.48 -1.91 17.20
C SER A 289 4.37 -0.38 17.28
N ARG A 290 5.51 0.32 17.31
CA ARG A 290 5.57 1.78 17.19
C ARG A 290 6.11 2.22 15.83
N ASP A 291 7.11 1.54 15.33
CA ASP A 291 7.92 1.97 14.18
C ASP A 291 8.12 0.86 13.13
N ALA A 292 7.49 -0.29 13.31
CA ALA A 292 7.68 -1.51 12.50
C ALA A 292 9.08 -2.15 12.59
N MET A 293 10.03 -1.56 13.30
CA MET A 293 11.37 -2.15 13.46
C MET A 293 11.32 -3.34 14.42
N THR A 294 10.59 -3.18 15.50
CA THR A 294 10.27 -4.25 16.45
C THR A 294 8.76 -4.39 16.56
N ALA A 295 8.29 -5.60 16.84
CA ALA A 295 6.88 -5.88 17.06
C ALA A 295 6.70 -7.02 18.06
N ASP A 296 5.77 -6.85 18.97
CA ASP A 296 5.34 -7.91 19.88
C ASP A 296 3.99 -8.47 19.46
N VAL A 297 3.75 -9.73 19.81
CA VAL A 297 2.44 -10.35 19.61
C VAL A 297 1.40 -9.65 20.48
N LEU A 298 0.23 -9.42 19.93
CA LEU A 298 -0.89 -8.89 20.68
C LEU A 298 -1.51 -10.02 21.52
N GLU A 299 -1.53 -9.85 22.84
CA GLU A 299 -2.21 -10.78 23.73
C GLU A 299 -3.73 -10.65 23.57
N LEU A 300 -4.37 -11.68 23.06
CA LEU A 300 -5.81 -11.71 22.81
C LEU A 300 -6.51 -12.64 23.82
N PRO A 301 -7.72 -12.28 24.30
CA PRO A 301 -8.55 -13.18 25.09
C PRO A 301 -8.85 -14.46 24.35
N TRP A 302 -8.90 -15.56 25.10
CA TRP A 302 -9.12 -16.91 24.52
C TRP A 302 -10.46 -17.06 23.80
N ASP A 303 -11.47 -16.35 24.26
CA ASP A 303 -12.79 -16.33 23.63
C ASP A 303 -12.76 -15.61 22.27
N VAL A 304 -11.95 -14.56 22.12
CA VAL A 304 -11.73 -13.86 20.84
C VAL A 304 -11.03 -14.80 19.83
N LEU A 305 -9.95 -15.47 20.26
CA LEU A 305 -9.25 -16.44 19.42
C LEU A 305 -10.16 -17.59 18.97
N ARG A 306 -11.02 -18.07 19.87
CA ARG A 306 -12.03 -19.08 19.53
C ARG A 306 -13.05 -18.58 18.52
N ARG A 307 -13.58 -17.35 18.68
CA ARG A 307 -14.52 -16.78 17.73
C ARG A 307 -13.90 -16.65 16.34
N ILE A 308 -12.68 -16.11 16.24
CA ILE A 308 -11.93 -16.00 14.98
C ILE A 308 -11.80 -17.38 14.33
N SER A 309 -11.34 -18.39 15.10
CA SER A 309 -11.17 -19.75 14.59
C SER A 309 -12.47 -20.37 14.11
N HIS A 310 -13.56 -20.21 14.88
CA HIS A 310 -14.88 -20.75 14.50
C HIS A 310 -15.44 -20.06 13.26
N ARG A 311 -15.29 -18.72 13.16
CA ARG A 311 -15.74 -17.97 11.99
C ARG A 311 -14.97 -18.37 10.75
N ILE A 312 -13.66 -18.39 10.81
CA ILE A 312 -12.81 -18.76 9.65
C ILE A 312 -13.16 -20.19 9.17
N ALA A 313 -13.23 -21.16 10.08
CA ALA A 313 -13.55 -22.55 9.72
C ALA A 313 -14.99 -22.74 9.26
N GLY A 314 -15.93 -21.91 9.72
CA GLY A 314 -17.34 -21.93 9.35
C GLY A 314 -17.65 -21.21 8.05
N GLU A 315 -17.01 -20.06 7.81
CA GLU A 315 -17.22 -19.22 6.61
C GLU A 315 -16.41 -19.73 5.40
N ILE A 316 -15.31 -20.49 5.62
CA ILE A 316 -14.41 -20.98 4.57
C ILE A 316 -14.34 -22.51 4.62
N PRO A 317 -15.15 -23.20 3.81
CA PRO A 317 -15.20 -24.68 3.80
C PRO A 317 -13.85 -25.35 3.50
N GLU A 318 -12.95 -24.70 2.80
CA GLU A 318 -11.62 -25.21 2.44
C GLU A 318 -10.62 -25.17 3.60
N VAL A 319 -10.92 -24.49 4.71
CA VAL A 319 -10.04 -24.39 5.88
C VAL A 319 -10.26 -25.56 6.82
N SER A 320 -9.18 -26.25 7.19
CA SER A 320 -9.18 -27.36 8.15
C SER A 320 -8.59 -27.00 9.50
N ARG A 321 -7.80 -25.92 9.59
CA ARG A 321 -7.07 -25.54 10.80
C ARG A 321 -6.81 -24.05 10.85
N VAL A 322 -6.95 -23.46 12.05
CA VAL A 322 -6.57 -22.09 12.34
C VAL A 322 -5.53 -22.11 13.45
N VAL A 323 -4.44 -21.33 13.30
CA VAL A 323 -3.37 -21.19 14.29
C VAL A 323 -3.15 -19.71 14.59
N TYR A 324 -2.63 -19.39 15.79
CA TYR A 324 -2.23 -18.02 16.15
C TYR A 324 -0.72 -17.93 16.22
N ASP A 325 -0.11 -17.00 15.50
CA ASP A 325 1.34 -16.82 15.48
C ASP A 325 1.79 -15.97 16.66
N LEU A 326 2.60 -16.57 17.54
CA LEU A 326 3.13 -15.97 18.77
C LEU A 326 4.53 -15.37 18.59
N THR A 327 5.08 -15.36 17.38
CA THR A 327 6.47 -14.96 17.14
C THR A 327 6.62 -13.44 17.13
N PRO A 328 7.48 -12.86 17.98
CA PRO A 328 7.78 -11.42 17.94
C PRO A 328 8.71 -11.09 16.74
N LYS A 329 8.89 -9.80 16.46
CA LYS A 329 9.93 -9.31 15.56
C LYS A 329 11.00 -8.56 16.35
N PRO A 330 12.28 -9.01 16.35
CA PRO A 330 12.79 -10.30 15.84
C PRO A 330 12.35 -11.48 16.71
N PRO A 331 12.50 -12.77 16.30
CA PRO A 331 13.18 -13.24 15.06
C PRO A 331 12.27 -13.29 13.84
N GLY A 332 10.96 -13.20 13.97
CA GLY A 332 10.05 -13.17 12.85
C GLY A 332 10.04 -11.81 12.13
N THR A 333 9.29 -11.76 11.04
CA THR A 333 8.90 -10.52 10.35
C THR A 333 7.46 -10.15 10.74
N ILE A 334 6.96 -8.98 10.36
CA ILE A 334 5.54 -8.66 10.58
C ILE A 334 4.69 -9.45 9.60
N GLU A 335 4.90 -9.27 8.29
CA GLU A 335 4.27 -10.11 7.27
C GLU A 335 4.90 -11.50 7.24
N PHE A 336 4.21 -12.51 6.69
CA PHE A 336 4.70 -13.90 6.64
C PHE A 336 5.74 -14.11 5.52
N GLU A 337 5.65 -13.34 4.45
CA GLU A 337 6.57 -13.32 3.32
C GLU A 337 7.02 -11.89 2.97
#